data_2b418c2096b5d5b869c134b8750591e6
#
_entry.id   2b418c2096b5d5b869c134b8750591e6
#
_cell.length_a   1.000
_cell.length_b   1.000
_cell.length_c   1.000
_cell.angle_alpha   90.00
_cell.angle_beta   90.00
_cell.angle_gamma   90.00
#
_symmetry.space_group_name_H-M   'P 1'
#
loop_
_entity.id
_entity.type
_entity.pdbx_description
1 polymer ?
#
loop_
_entity_poly.entity_id
_entity_poly.type
_entity_poly.pdbx_seq_one_letter_code
_entity_poly.pdbx_strand_id
1 'polypeptide(L)'
;MIPTTNTPNSQVCLSPCDTELVQTAAVSDFEIRSIKWMEHNSPMWNEAPIKSDRFQLVWIKQGKGTLRVDCKSFDIQQDMMYCLAPGRHCQFHIDEGCTGYYISFAPEFVHLKKNKQDGFIWFEEYENFINTPIVHVDKDISYEMEEIIRFMQKELGNPGPVSTDILKGLLNIFVLYFSKKIKTASDPLLNRDQDLAKKFMTLLRGHTSKKMVCDYADELNVSPNYLNRTIKKVSGFTASHHIQQQIILEAKRHAIYSGISMKEIAYALGFDNLAHFSKFFKSKSGMNFSNFKKEQFSIAGM
;
A
#
# COMPACT_ATOMS: atom_id res chain seq x y z
N MET A 1 -53.87 28.02 -33.30
CA MET A 1 -52.44 28.28 -33.63
C MET A 1 -51.68 28.48 -32.34
N ILE A 2 -50.93 27.51 -31.95
CA ILE A 2 -50.10 27.54 -30.74
C ILE A 2 -48.64 27.43 -31.24
N PRO A 3 -47.74 28.34 -30.92
CA PRO A 3 -46.33 28.15 -31.24
C PRO A 3 -45.64 27.34 -30.13
N THR A 4 -45.06 26.21 -30.50
CA THR A 4 -44.16 25.40 -29.71
C THR A 4 -42.77 26.02 -29.71
N THR A 5 -42.29 26.45 -28.55
CA THR A 5 -40.89 26.84 -28.37
C THR A 5 -40.12 25.64 -27.79
N ASN A 6 -39.27 25.05 -28.62
CA ASN A 6 -38.24 24.10 -28.23
C ASN A 6 -37.11 24.85 -27.54
N THR A 7 -36.87 24.57 -26.28
CA THR A 7 -35.62 24.93 -25.59
C THR A 7 -34.66 23.71 -25.65
N PRO A 8 -33.42 23.88 -26.07
CA PRO A 8 -32.45 22.79 -26.06
C PRO A 8 -31.98 22.57 -24.64
N ASN A 9 -32.08 21.31 -24.23
CA ASN A 9 -31.61 20.77 -22.97
C ASN A 9 -30.05 20.76 -23.00
N SER A 10 -29.44 21.81 -22.46
CA SER A 10 -27.99 21.83 -22.23
C SER A 10 -27.66 20.93 -21.04
N GLN A 11 -27.35 19.66 -21.32
CA GLN A 11 -26.65 18.83 -20.37
C GLN A 11 -25.30 19.46 -20.07
N VAL A 12 -25.19 20.12 -18.92
CA VAL A 12 -23.93 20.54 -18.32
C VAL A 12 -23.22 19.25 -17.89
N CYS A 13 -22.21 18.84 -18.64
CA CYS A 13 -21.25 17.84 -18.18
C CYS A 13 -20.46 18.45 -17.02
N LEU A 14 -20.92 18.21 -15.81
CA LEU A 14 -20.14 18.50 -14.60
C LEU A 14 -18.87 17.63 -14.63
N SER A 15 -17.71 18.26 -14.61
CA SER A 15 -16.44 17.56 -14.51
C SER A 15 -16.39 16.80 -13.19
N PRO A 16 -15.80 15.59 -13.15
CA PRO A 16 -15.78 14.72 -11.96
C PRO A 16 -15.05 15.30 -10.75
N CYS A 17 -14.35 16.42 -10.92
CA CYS A 17 -13.58 17.08 -9.84
C CYS A 17 -14.41 18.02 -8.95
N ASP A 18 -15.62 18.41 -9.36
CA ASP A 18 -16.40 19.45 -8.67
C ASP A 18 -17.41 18.91 -7.63
N THR A 19 -17.40 17.62 -7.38
CA THR A 19 -18.26 17.06 -6.33
C THR A 19 -17.64 17.34 -4.96
N GLU A 20 -18.07 18.41 -4.33
CA GLU A 20 -17.74 18.84 -2.95
C GLU A 20 -18.23 17.87 -1.86
N LEU A 21 -18.57 16.65 -2.17
CA LEU A 21 -19.14 15.69 -1.25
C LEU A 21 -18.33 14.41 -1.23
N VAL A 22 -17.28 14.37 -0.44
CA VAL A 22 -17.01 13.16 0.36
C VAL A 22 -16.08 13.53 1.52
N GLN A 23 -16.64 13.97 2.65
CA GLN A 23 -16.07 13.64 3.96
C GLN A 23 -16.18 12.12 4.09
N THR A 24 -15.27 11.40 3.46
CA THR A 24 -15.27 9.94 3.49
C THR A 24 -14.88 9.48 4.87
N ALA A 25 -15.77 8.69 5.48
CA ALA A 25 -15.46 7.88 6.64
C ALA A 25 -14.24 7.02 6.26
N ALA A 26 -13.11 7.24 6.93
CA ALA A 26 -11.95 6.39 6.79
C ALA A 26 -12.30 5.02 7.40
N VAL A 27 -12.22 3.97 6.61
CA VAL A 27 -11.92 2.65 7.18
C VAL A 27 -10.51 2.81 7.73
N SER A 28 -10.25 2.45 8.98
CA SER A 28 -9.02 2.80 9.72
C SER A 28 -7.72 2.61 8.95
N ASP A 29 -7.72 1.72 7.96
CA ASP A 29 -6.53 1.30 7.22
C ASP A 29 -6.48 1.75 5.75
N PHE A 30 -7.52 2.47 5.26
CA PHE A 30 -7.61 2.92 3.87
C PHE A 30 -8.33 4.27 3.77
N GLU A 31 -7.80 5.22 2.99
CA GLU A 31 -8.44 6.51 2.72
C GLU A 31 -8.19 7.00 1.30
N ILE A 32 -9.13 7.79 0.79
CA ILE A 32 -9.01 8.57 -0.46
C ILE A 32 -9.41 9.99 -0.19
N ARG A 33 -8.61 10.95 -0.67
CA ARG A 33 -8.87 12.38 -0.57
C ARG A 33 -8.61 13.06 -1.92
N SER A 34 -9.22 14.22 -2.15
CA SER A 34 -8.79 15.10 -3.23
C SER A 34 -7.52 15.85 -2.84
N ILE A 35 -6.72 16.25 -3.82
CA ILE A 35 -5.54 17.09 -3.59
C ILE A 35 -5.91 18.40 -2.91
N LYS A 36 -7.02 19.03 -3.33
CA LYS A 36 -7.56 20.24 -2.72
C LYS A 36 -7.86 20.06 -1.22
N TRP A 37 -8.40 18.90 -0.83
CA TRP A 37 -8.63 18.60 0.58
C TRP A 37 -7.32 18.45 1.35
N MET A 38 -6.32 17.78 0.78
CA MET A 38 -5.00 17.58 1.38
C MET A 38 -4.28 18.91 1.61
N GLU A 39 -4.36 19.83 0.67
CA GLU A 39 -3.76 21.16 0.75
C GLU A 39 -4.21 21.93 2.01
N HIS A 40 -5.49 21.79 2.39
CA HIS A 40 -6.07 22.53 3.52
C HIS A 40 -6.00 21.78 4.86
N ASN A 41 -5.83 20.44 4.82
CA ASN A 41 -6.04 19.60 6.00
C ASN A 41 -4.83 18.74 6.40
N SER A 42 -3.77 18.72 5.60
CA SER A 42 -2.60 17.87 5.89
C SER A 42 -1.32 18.65 6.05
N PRO A 43 -0.62 18.53 7.21
CA PRO A 43 0.66 19.20 7.44
C PRO A 43 1.78 18.76 6.48
N MET A 44 1.63 17.60 5.84
CA MET A 44 2.58 17.10 4.83
C MET A 44 2.64 18.01 3.59
N TRP A 45 1.59 18.82 3.40
CA TRP A 45 1.45 19.72 2.28
C TRP A 45 1.86 21.13 2.72
N ASN A 46 2.94 21.62 2.15
CA ASN A 46 3.52 22.96 2.35
C ASN A 46 4.15 23.28 3.73
N GLU A 47 3.98 22.44 4.78
CA GLU A 47 4.50 22.77 6.11
C GLU A 47 5.83 22.08 6.44
N ALA A 48 5.80 20.77 6.69
CA ALA A 48 6.98 20.03 7.14
C ALA A 48 7.04 18.61 6.56
N PRO A 49 8.25 18.03 6.40
CA PRO A 49 8.38 16.62 6.01
C PRO A 49 7.76 15.71 7.05
N ILE A 50 6.83 14.85 6.64
CA ILE A 50 6.18 13.86 7.50
C ILE A 50 6.64 12.47 7.12
N LYS A 51 6.93 11.67 8.14
CA LYS A 51 7.19 10.25 7.99
C LYS A 51 5.89 9.48 8.15
N SER A 52 5.48 8.76 7.11
CA SER A 52 4.29 7.91 7.13
C SER A 52 4.68 6.44 7.27
N ASP A 53 3.90 5.67 8.01
CA ASP A 53 3.94 4.21 8.07
C ASP A 53 3.01 3.53 7.05
N ARG A 54 2.36 4.33 6.19
CA ARG A 54 1.39 3.93 5.19
C ARG A 54 1.98 4.05 3.79
N PHE A 55 1.45 3.27 2.85
CA PHE A 55 1.60 3.53 1.43
C PHE A 55 0.81 4.76 1.04
N GLN A 56 1.36 5.58 0.16
CA GLN A 56 0.70 6.76 -0.36
C GLN A 56 0.85 6.81 -1.87
N LEU A 57 -0.26 6.95 -2.56
CA LEU A 57 -0.35 7.16 -4.00
C LEU A 57 -0.90 8.56 -4.21
N VAL A 58 -0.14 9.41 -4.86
CA VAL A 58 -0.51 10.79 -5.12
C VAL A 58 -0.55 11.01 -6.63
N TRP A 59 -1.74 11.12 -7.18
CA TRP A 59 -1.94 11.38 -8.60
C TRP A 59 -2.26 12.85 -8.81
N ILE A 60 -1.34 13.58 -9.44
CA ILE A 60 -1.54 14.98 -9.85
C ILE A 60 -2.07 14.98 -11.28
N LYS A 61 -3.32 15.38 -11.47
CA LYS A 61 -3.97 15.50 -12.79
C LYS A 61 -3.64 16.81 -13.45
N GLN A 62 -3.64 17.89 -12.68
CA GLN A 62 -3.27 19.23 -13.12
C GLN A 62 -2.52 19.94 -12.01
N GLY A 63 -1.58 20.80 -12.39
CA GLY A 63 -0.81 21.63 -11.49
C GLY A 63 0.68 21.36 -11.57
N LYS A 64 1.41 22.08 -10.73
CA LYS A 64 2.88 22.02 -10.59
C LYS A 64 3.25 22.12 -9.13
N GLY A 65 4.54 21.89 -8.85
CA GLY A 65 5.09 22.00 -7.51
C GLY A 65 6.37 21.19 -7.36
N THR A 66 6.71 20.87 -6.14
CA THR A 66 7.84 19.99 -5.83
C THR A 66 7.46 18.95 -4.79
N LEU A 67 7.97 17.74 -4.97
CA LEU A 67 7.91 16.66 -4.01
C LEU A 67 9.32 16.39 -3.46
N ARG A 68 9.47 16.49 -2.16
CA ARG A 68 10.69 16.11 -1.47
C ARG A 68 10.50 14.74 -0.82
N VAL A 69 11.37 13.79 -1.17
CA VAL A 69 11.38 12.45 -0.56
C VAL A 69 12.77 12.21 0.02
N ASP A 70 12.85 12.12 1.34
CA ASP A 70 14.12 12.06 2.08
C ASP A 70 15.05 13.23 1.68
N CYS A 71 16.16 12.94 0.99
CA CYS A 71 17.14 13.93 0.54
C CYS A 71 17.02 14.29 -0.95
N LYS A 72 16.00 13.79 -1.66
CA LYS A 72 15.80 14.03 -3.10
C LYS A 72 14.60 14.93 -3.32
N SER A 73 14.72 15.84 -4.29
CA SER A 73 13.63 16.70 -4.74
C SER A 73 13.24 16.31 -6.16
N PHE A 74 11.94 16.32 -6.44
CA PHE A 74 11.34 15.99 -7.74
C PHE A 74 10.35 17.07 -8.11
N ASP A 75 10.36 17.49 -9.37
CA ASP A 75 9.36 18.42 -9.87
C ASP A 75 8.01 17.70 -10.06
N ILE A 76 6.96 18.32 -9.56
CA ILE A 76 5.59 17.87 -9.78
C ILE A 76 5.13 18.38 -11.15
N GLN A 77 4.62 17.44 -11.95
CA GLN A 77 4.08 17.72 -13.27
C GLN A 77 2.68 17.12 -13.41
N GLN A 78 1.97 17.62 -14.41
CA GLN A 78 0.64 17.11 -14.78
C GLN A 78 0.69 15.64 -15.19
N ASP A 79 -0.39 14.91 -14.91
CA ASP A 79 -0.58 13.49 -15.23
C ASP A 79 0.51 12.58 -14.63
N MET A 80 1.07 12.98 -13.49
CA MET A 80 2.07 12.18 -12.76
C MET A 80 1.49 11.54 -11.52
N MET A 81 1.84 10.27 -11.30
CA MET A 81 1.57 9.56 -10.06
C MET A 81 2.86 9.36 -9.27
N TYR A 82 2.80 9.71 -8.00
CA TYR A 82 3.89 9.58 -7.04
C TYR A 82 3.55 8.46 -6.06
N CYS A 83 4.46 7.50 -5.94
CA CYS A 83 4.31 6.32 -5.10
C CYS A 83 5.29 6.38 -3.95
N LEU A 84 4.77 6.50 -2.74
CA LEU A 84 5.54 6.68 -1.54
C LEU A 84 5.40 5.46 -0.65
N ALA A 85 6.52 4.79 -0.41
CA ALA A 85 6.58 3.63 0.47
C ALA A 85 6.57 4.05 1.95
N PRO A 86 6.07 3.21 2.85
CA PRO A 86 6.15 3.45 4.29
C PRO A 86 7.58 3.72 4.77
N GLY A 87 7.72 4.57 5.77
CA GLY A 87 9.01 4.89 6.39
C GLY A 87 9.80 6.02 5.71
N ARG A 88 9.32 6.58 4.59
CA ARG A 88 9.91 7.73 3.92
C ARG A 88 9.46 9.04 4.56
N HIS A 89 10.34 10.04 4.55
CA HIS A 89 10.00 11.42 4.87
C HIS A 89 9.58 12.13 3.59
N CYS A 90 8.35 12.57 3.52
CA CYS A 90 7.77 13.19 2.33
C CYS A 90 7.22 14.58 2.65
N GLN A 91 7.43 15.50 1.72
CA GLN A 91 6.88 16.85 1.79
C GLN A 91 6.47 17.27 0.38
N PHE A 92 5.25 17.76 0.25
CA PHE A 92 4.72 18.31 -0.98
C PHE A 92 4.66 19.83 -0.88
N HIS A 93 5.21 20.51 -1.87
CA HIS A 93 4.95 21.93 -2.14
C HIS A 93 4.23 22.00 -3.45
N ILE A 94 2.94 22.29 -3.40
CA ILE A 94 2.08 22.38 -4.59
C ILE A 94 1.60 23.80 -4.78
N ASP A 95 1.48 24.20 -6.05
CA ASP A 95 0.92 25.48 -6.44
C ASP A 95 -0.61 25.46 -6.25
N GLU A 96 -1.22 26.63 -6.04
CA GLU A 96 -2.67 26.76 -5.96
C GLU A 96 -3.35 26.23 -7.21
N GLY A 97 -4.51 25.57 -7.01
CA GLY A 97 -5.31 25.03 -8.11
C GLY A 97 -4.86 23.65 -8.60
N CYS A 98 -3.96 22.99 -7.93
CA CYS A 98 -3.64 21.60 -8.22
C CYS A 98 -4.84 20.69 -8.01
N THR A 99 -5.06 19.77 -8.96
CA THR A 99 -6.14 18.78 -8.90
C THR A 99 -5.60 17.37 -8.99
N GLY A 100 -6.33 16.42 -8.41
CA GLY A 100 -5.94 15.02 -8.39
C GLY A 100 -6.41 14.28 -7.15
N TYR A 101 -5.78 13.14 -6.88
CA TYR A 101 -6.19 12.21 -5.83
C TYR A 101 -5.02 11.81 -4.95
N TYR A 102 -5.32 11.68 -3.68
CA TYR A 102 -4.46 11.09 -2.66
C TYR A 102 -5.11 9.80 -2.15
N ILE A 103 -4.40 8.68 -2.24
CA ILE A 103 -4.83 7.38 -1.74
C ILE A 103 -3.79 6.92 -0.72
N SER A 104 -4.23 6.57 0.48
CA SER A 104 -3.34 6.07 1.54
C SER A 104 -3.89 4.80 2.15
N PHE A 105 -3.03 3.82 2.37
CA PHE A 105 -3.40 2.54 2.97
C PHE A 105 -2.29 1.93 3.81
N ALA A 106 -2.69 1.25 4.88
CA ALA A 106 -1.77 0.52 5.73
C ALA A 106 -1.21 -0.72 5.02
N PRO A 107 0.04 -1.15 5.28
CA PRO A 107 0.58 -2.38 4.71
C PRO A 107 -0.31 -3.60 5.00
N GLU A 108 -0.92 -3.66 6.17
CA GLU A 108 -1.82 -4.73 6.60
C GLU A 108 -3.09 -4.80 5.75
N PHE A 109 -3.55 -3.67 5.20
CA PHE A 109 -4.72 -3.62 4.35
C PHE A 109 -4.59 -4.51 3.11
N VAL A 110 -3.40 -4.64 2.55
CA VAL A 110 -3.13 -5.43 1.34
C VAL A 110 -2.69 -6.86 1.62
N HIS A 111 -2.18 -7.16 2.82
CA HIS A 111 -1.61 -8.48 3.15
C HIS A 111 -2.63 -9.53 3.62
N LEU A 112 -3.90 -9.20 3.78
CA LEU A 112 -4.90 -10.06 4.44
C LEU A 112 -5.71 -10.95 3.48
N LYS A 113 -5.13 -11.61 2.46
CA LYS A 113 -5.88 -12.64 1.71
C LYS A 113 -5.26 -14.03 1.68
N LYS A 114 -6.21 -14.97 1.59
CA LYS A 114 -6.22 -16.41 1.77
C LYS A 114 -5.29 -17.22 0.84
N ASN A 115 -4.73 -16.64 -0.20
CA ASN A 115 -3.94 -17.37 -1.18
C ASN A 115 -2.48 -16.92 -1.20
N LYS A 116 -1.55 -17.88 -1.28
CA LYS A 116 -0.11 -17.63 -1.47
C LYS A 116 0.20 -16.78 -2.72
N GLN A 117 -0.71 -16.80 -3.72
CA GLN A 117 -0.57 -16.08 -4.97
C GLN A 117 -0.94 -14.59 -4.87
N ASP A 118 -1.91 -14.20 -4.02
CA ASP A 118 -2.35 -12.80 -3.91
C ASP A 118 -1.31 -11.91 -3.23
N GLY A 119 -0.58 -12.45 -2.25
CA GLY A 119 0.57 -11.76 -1.63
C GLY A 119 1.75 -11.59 -2.59
N PHE A 120 1.82 -12.40 -3.64
CA PHE A 120 2.88 -12.34 -4.66
C PHE A 120 2.72 -11.14 -5.60
N ILE A 121 1.50 -10.88 -6.08
CA ILE A 121 1.21 -9.75 -6.99
C ILE A 121 1.57 -8.43 -6.30
N TRP A 122 1.13 -8.24 -5.05
CA TRP A 122 1.44 -7.03 -4.29
C TRP A 122 2.91 -6.83 -3.99
N PHE A 123 3.68 -7.89 -3.90
CA PHE A 123 5.10 -7.77 -3.64
C PHE A 123 5.90 -7.37 -4.90
N GLU A 124 5.59 -7.94 -6.06
CA GLU A 124 6.21 -7.49 -7.33
C GLU A 124 5.84 -6.04 -7.62
N GLU A 125 4.57 -5.67 -7.37
CA GLU A 125 4.10 -4.31 -7.54
C GLU A 125 4.73 -3.36 -6.50
N TYR A 126 4.92 -3.83 -5.26
CA TYR A 126 5.63 -3.10 -4.21
C TYR A 126 7.09 -2.80 -4.58
N GLU A 127 7.79 -3.74 -5.19
CA GLU A 127 9.14 -3.48 -5.74
C GLU A 127 9.10 -2.39 -6.81
N ASN A 128 8.09 -2.40 -7.66
CA ASN A 128 7.90 -1.37 -8.67
C ASN A 128 7.66 0.02 -8.04
N PHE A 129 6.84 0.11 -7.00
CA PHE A 129 6.61 1.35 -6.24
C PHE A 129 7.88 1.93 -5.61
N ILE A 130 8.76 1.06 -5.09
CA ILE A 130 10.01 1.49 -4.48
C ILE A 130 11.00 1.97 -5.54
N ASN A 131 11.05 1.28 -6.66
CA ASN A 131 12.06 1.47 -7.70
C ASN A 131 11.70 2.61 -8.65
N THR A 132 10.41 2.83 -8.88
CA THR A 132 9.91 3.87 -9.77
C THR A 132 8.87 4.71 -9.03
N PRO A 133 9.31 5.62 -8.13
CA PRO A 133 8.40 6.40 -7.29
C PRO A 133 7.55 7.40 -8.08
N ILE A 134 7.83 7.60 -9.36
CA ILE A 134 7.18 8.57 -10.23
C ILE A 134 6.84 7.90 -11.55
N VAL A 135 5.56 7.92 -11.93
CA VAL A 135 5.10 7.34 -13.18
C VAL A 135 4.14 8.30 -13.88
N HIS A 136 4.31 8.45 -15.18
CA HIS A 136 3.38 9.19 -16.02
C HIS A 136 2.13 8.35 -16.28
N VAL A 137 0.96 8.95 -16.03
CA VAL A 137 -0.35 8.33 -16.28
C VAL A 137 -0.85 8.77 -17.65
N ASP A 138 -0.75 7.89 -18.63
CA ASP A 138 -1.20 8.19 -19.97
C ASP A 138 -2.73 8.34 -20.03
N LYS A 139 -3.20 9.11 -20.99
CA LYS A 139 -4.64 9.34 -21.22
C LYS A 139 -5.43 8.06 -21.45
N ASP A 140 -4.79 7.04 -22.01
CA ASP A 140 -5.41 5.74 -22.32
C ASP A 140 -5.91 4.98 -21.09
N ILE A 141 -5.25 5.18 -19.94
CA ILE A 141 -5.59 4.49 -18.68
C ILE A 141 -6.12 5.45 -17.60
N SER A 142 -6.03 6.74 -17.85
CA SER A 142 -6.48 7.77 -16.91
C SER A 142 -7.97 7.64 -16.60
N TYR A 143 -8.78 7.37 -17.62
CA TYR A 143 -10.22 7.19 -17.46
C TYR A 143 -10.56 5.98 -16.59
N GLU A 144 -9.99 4.82 -16.89
CA GLU A 144 -10.22 3.60 -16.13
C GLU A 144 -9.77 3.74 -14.68
N MET A 145 -8.64 4.39 -14.46
CA MET A 145 -8.12 4.64 -13.11
C MET A 145 -9.04 5.58 -12.31
N GLU A 146 -9.61 6.61 -12.96
CA GLU A 146 -10.61 7.48 -12.34
C GLU A 146 -11.89 6.74 -11.99
N GLU A 147 -12.39 5.88 -12.88
CA GLU A 147 -13.55 5.05 -12.59
C GLU A 147 -13.32 4.14 -11.37
N ILE A 148 -12.14 3.53 -11.28
CA ILE A 148 -11.78 2.70 -10.12
C ILE A 148 -11.76 3.55 -8.84
N ILE A 149 -11.17 4.76 -8.87
CA ILE A 149 -11.19 5.69 -7.72
C ILE A 149 -12.63 6.04 -7.35
N ARG A 150 -13.50 6.32 -8.31
CA ARG A 150 -14.91 6.62 -8.08
C ARG A 150 -15.65 5.46 -7.40
N PHE A 151 -15.39 4.21 -7.84
CA PHE A 151 -15.94 3.03 -7.18
C PHE A 151 -15.43 2.89 -5.76
N MET A 152 -14.13 3.11 -5.50
CA MET A 152 -13.59 3.10 -4.15
C MET A 152 -14.22 4.18 -3.27
N GLN A 153 -14.40 5.41 -3.78
CA GLN A 153 -15.05 6.51 -3.04
C GLN A 153 -16.51 6.19 -2.70
N LYS A 154 -17.24 5.60 -3.65
CA LYS A 154 -18.63 5.16 -3.43
C LYS A 154 -18.71 4.12 -2.33
N GLU A 155 -17.79 3.15 -2.31
CA GLU A 155 -17.75 2.09 -1.31
C GLU A 155 -17.39 2.63 0.09
N LEU A 156 -16.46 3.61 0.16
CA LEU A 156 -16.12 4.30 1.41
C LEU A 156 -17.27 5.14 1.95
N GLY A 157 -18.08 5.74 1.08
CA GLY A 157 -19.22 6.58 1.45
C GLY A 157 -20.43 5.79 1.99
N ASN A 158 -20.51 4.49 1.68
CA ASN A 158 -21.60 3.63 2.12
C ASN A 158 -21.07 2.22 2.46
N PRO A 159 -20.33 2.07 3.57
CA PRO A 159 -19.66 0.83 3.90
C PRO A 159 -20.63 -0.28 4.31
N GLY A 160 -20.50 -1.46 3.70
CA GLY A 160 -21.22 -2.68 4.02
C GLY A 160 -20.30 -3.79 4.56
N PRO A 161 -20.86 -4.96 4.86
CA PRO A 161 -20.10 -6.08 5.46
C PRO A 161 -18.90 -6.56 4.63
N VAL A 162 -18.95 -6.40 3.31
CA VAL A 162 -17.89 -6.82 2.35
C VAL A 162 -17.09 -5.65 1.77
N SER A 163 -17.32 -4.42 2.23
CA SER A 163 -16.70 -3.21 1.69
C SER A 163 -15.17 -3.25 1.72
N THR A 164 -14.59 -3.77 2.78
CA THR A 164 -13.13 -3.93 2.89
C THR A 164 -12.59 -4.86 1.79
N ASP A 165 -13.29 -5.93 1.45
CA ASP A 165 -12.85 -6.86 0.40
C ASP A 165 -13.03 -6.27 -1.00
N ILE A 166 -14.11 -5.50 -1.20
CA ILE A 166 -14.34 -4.74 -2.45
C ILE A 166 -13.23 -3.70 -2.64
N LEU A 167 -12.93 -2.91 -1.61
CA LEU A 167 -11.86 -1.91 -1.66
C LEU A 167 -10.49 -2.53 -1.95
N LYS A 168 -10.17 -3.69 -1.36
CA LYS A 168 -8.95 -4.45 -1.68
C LYS A 168 -8.91 -4.91 -3.13
N GLY A 169 -10.03 -5.40 -3.65
CA GLY A 169 -10.15 -5.80 -5.05
C GLY A 169 -9.92 -4.63 -6.01
N LEU A 170 -10.59 -3.50 -5.74
CA LEU A 170 -10.45 -2.28 -6.53
C LEU A 170 -9.03 -1.70 -6.47
N LEU A 171 -8.43 -1.65 -5.26
CA LEU A 171 -7.04 -1.21 -5.10
C LEU A 171 -6.07 -2.12 -5.86
N ASN A 172 -6.30 -3.43 -5.84
CA ASN A 172 -5.47 -4.38 -6.59
C ASN A 172 -5.57 -4.12 -8.11
N ILE A 173 -6.77 -3.92 -8.64
CA ILE A 173 -6.97 -3.57 -10.06
C ILE A 173 -6.26 -2.25 -10.38
N PHE A 174 -6.41 -1.22 -9.55
CA PHE A 174 -5.76 0.08 -9.70
C PHE A 174 -4.24 -0.05 -9.81
N VAL A 175 -3.64 -0.83 -8.91
CA VAL A 175 -2.19 -1.07 -8.90
C VAL A 175 -1.73 -1.85 -10.11
N LEU A 176 -2.50 -2.83 -10.59
CA LEU A 176 -2.19 -3.59 -11.82
C LEU A 176 -2.19 -2.70 -13.07
N TYR A 177 -3.14 -1.76 -13.21
CA TYR A 177 -3.12 -0.77 -14.29
C TYR A 177 -1.85 0.07 -14.24
N PHE A 178 -1.47 0.54 -13.07
CA PHE A 178 -0.27 1.28 -12.83
C PHE A 178 1.01 0.48 -13.16
N SER A 179 1.10 -0.77 -12.72
CA SER A 179 2.26 -1.64 -12.95
C SER A 179 2.47 -2.00 -14.42
N LYS A 180 1.40 -2.04 -15.20
CA LYS A 180 1.48 -2.24 -16.65
C LYS A 180 2.38 -1.18 -17.32
N LYS A 181 2.38 0.05 -16.81
CA LYS A 181 3.21 1.15 -17.33
C LYS A 181 4.65 1.12 -16.79
N ILE A 182 4.86 0.71 -15.55
CA ILE A 182 6.22 0.59 -15.00
C ILE A 182 7.05 -0.42 -15.78
N LYS A 183 6.47 -1.56 -16.17
CA LYS A 183 7.17 -2.60 -16.95
C LYS A 183 7.68 -2.12 -18.31
N THR A 184 7.06 -1.08 -18.87
CA THR A 184 7.53 -0.45 -20.13
C THR A 184 8.62 0.61 -19.91
N ALA A 185 8.77 1.13 -18.69
CA ALA A 185 9.74 2.18 -18.33
C ALA A 185 11.00 1.64 -17.60
N SER A 186 11.17 0.31 -17.51
CA SER A 186 12.29 -0.29 -16.77
C SER A 186 13.63 0.05 -17.42
N ASP A 187 14.36 0.91 -16.70
CA ASP A 187 15.78 1.23 -16.96
C ASP A 187 16.62 -0.04 -16.74
N PRO A 188 17.47 -0.46 -17.69
CA PRO A 188 18.27 -1.69 -17.59
C PRO A 188 19.35 -1.66 -16.49
N LEU A 189 19.52 -0.54 -15.79
CA LEU A 189 20.44 -0.42 -14.67
C LEU A 189 19.72 -0.69 -13.33
N LEU A 190 19.30 -1.93 -13.12
CA LEU A 190 18.95 -2.40 -11.78
C LEU A 190 20.14 -2.12 -10.85
N ASN A 191 19.95 -1.16 -9.95
CA ASN A 191 20.95 -0.83 -8.95
C ASN A 191 21.19 -2.09 -8.08
N ARG A 192 22.45 -2.43 -7.79
CA ARG A 192 22.86 -3.58 -6.96
C ARG A 192 22.07 -3.73 -5.65
N ASP A 193 21.65 -2.60 -5.08
CA ASP A 193 20.82 -2.57 -3.86
C ASP A 193 19.42 -3.14 -4.12
N GLN A 194 18.85 -2.90 -5.29
CA GLN A 194 17.52 -3.39 -5.69
C GLN A 194 17.53 -4.89 -5.97
N ASP A 195 18.57 -5.39 -6.66
CA ASP A 195 18.76 -6.82 -6.90
C ASP A 195 18.92 -7.59 -5.58
N LEU A 196 19.68 -7.04 -4.63
CA LEU A 196 19.83 -7.62 -3.30
C LEU A 196 18.49 -7.65 -2.55
N ALA A 197 17.72 -6.57 -2.61
CA ALA A 197 16.40 -6.51 -1.98
C ALA A 197 15.44 -7.53 -2.59
N LYS A 198 15.42 -7.68 -3.91
CA LYS A 198 14.63 -8.67 -4.62
C LYS A 198 14.98 -10.10 -4.22
N LYS A 199 16.26 -10.43 -4.19
CA LYS A 199 16.76 -11.75 -3.74
C LYS A 199 16.36 -12.02 -2.29
N PHE A 200 16.56 -11.07 -1.38
CA PHE A 200 16.15 -11.19 0.02
C PHE A 200 14.66 -11.48 0.15
N MET A 201 13.83 -10.74 -0.51
CA MET A 201 12.37 -10.90 -0.43
C MET A 201 11.91 -12.23 -1.04
N THR A 202 12.55 -12.71 -2.09
CA THR A 202 12.30 -14.05 -2.66
C THR A 202 12.64 -15.16 -1.66
N LEU A 203 13.79 -15.07 -1.03
CA LEU A 203 14.20 -16.02 0.03
C LEU A 203 13.25 -15.98 1.22
N LEU A 204 12.86 -14.78 1.67
CA LEU A 204 11.94 -14.59 2.79
C LEU A 204 10.60 -15.31 2.60
N ARG A 205 10.09 -15.35 1.36
CA ARG A 205 8.85 -16.08 1.02
C ARG A 205 9.02 -17.60 0.95
N GLY A 206 10.19 -18.05 0.56
CA GLY A 206 10.49 -19.48 0.45
C GLY A 206 10.64 -20.17 1.83
N HIS A 207 10.84 -19.40 2.90
CA HIS A 207 11.06 -19.92 4.23
C HIS A 207 9.85 -19.69 5.14
N THR A 208 9.35 -20.79 5.71
CA THR A 208 8.21 -20.79 6.65
C THR A 208 8.65 -20.79 8.12
N SER A 209 9.93 -21.03 8.39
CA SER A 209 10.49 -21.08 9.74
C SER A 209 11.22 -19.78 10.11
N LYS A 210 11.32 -19.52 11.43
CA LYS A 210 12.04 -18.37 11.98
C LYS A 210 13.52 -18.45 11.61
N LYS A 211 13.91 -17.67 10.60
CA LYS A 211 15.30 -17.34 10.31
C LYS A 211 15.62 -15.94 10.84
N MET A 212 16.84 -15.72 11.20
CA MET A 212 17.35 -14.41 11.61
C MET A 212 17.95 -13.67 10.41
N VAL A 213 18.24 -12.39 10.59
CA VAL A 213 18.87 -11.57 9.52
C VAL A 213 20.22 -12.17 9.08
N CYS A 214 20.98 -12.77 10.02
CA CYS A 214 22.26 -13.42 9.70
C CYS A 214 22.07 -14.57 8.70
N ASP A 215 21.06 -15.40 8.87
CA ASP A 215 20.83 -16.55 8.00
C ASP A 215 20.55 -16.13 6.55
N TYR A 216 19.76 -15.08 6.36
CA TYR A 216 19.52 -14.51 5.04
C TYR A 216 20.75 -13.79 4.48
N ALA A 217 21.52 -13.12 5.33
CA ALA A 217 22.73 -12.44 4.93
C ALA A 217 23.79 -13.42 4.43
N ASP A 218 23.93 -14.56 5.11
CA ASP A 218 24.83 -15.64 4.71
C ASP A 218 24.43 -16.25 3.38
N GLU A 219 23.14 -16.53 3.17
CA GLU A 219 22.61 -17.03 1.88
C GLU A 219 22.83 -16.04 0.72
N LEU A 220 22.81 -14.74 1.02
CA LEU A 220 23.01 -13.68 0.03
C LEU A 220 24.47 -13.23 -0.10
N ASN A 221 25.40 -13.85 0.66
CA ASN A 221 26.80 -13.51 0.69
C ASN A 221 27.08 -12.02 1.00
N VAL A 222 26.37 -11.49 2.01
CA VAL A 222 26.54 -10.11 2.50
C VAL A 222 26.56 -10.05 4.02
N SER A 223 27.06 -8.97 4.60
CA SER A 223 26.96 -8.82 6.07
C SER A 223 25.53 -8.49 6.51
N PRO A 224 25.10 -8.94 7.73
CA PRO A 224 23.78 -8.62 8.28
C PRO A 224 23.50 -7.11 8.36
N ASN A 225 24.49 -6.31 8.68
CA ASN A 225 24.37 -4.85 8.74
C ASN A 225 24.16 -4.24 7.35
N TYR A 226 24.89 -4.73 6.35
CA TYR A 226 24.70 -4.29 4.97
C TYR A 226 23.31 -4.68 4.46
N LEU A 227 22.87 -5.91 4.71
CA LEU A 227 21.52 -6.36 4.34
C LEU A 227 20.45 -5.47 4.98
N ASN A 228 20.49 -5.26 6.31
CA ASN A 228 19.52 -4.41 7.00
C ASN A 228 19.49 -2.97 6.44
N ARG A 229 20.66 -2.38 6.20
CA ARG A 229 20.77 -1.02 5.66
C ARG A 229 20.23 -0.93 4.25
N THR A 230 20.59 -1.88 3.39
CA THR A 230 20.16 -1.92 1.98
C THR A 230 18.66 -2.13 1.88
N ILE A 231 18.12 -3.12 2.61
CA ILE A 231 16.67 -3.36 2.63
C ILE A 231 15.94 -2.13 3.15
N LYS A 232 16.42 -1.49 4.23
CA LYS A 232 15.79 -0.26 4.74
C LYS A 232 15.86 0.89 3.73
N LYS A 233 16.98 1.03 3.01
CA LYS A 233 17.13 2.07 1.96
C LYS A 233 16.14 1.84 0.82
N VAL A 234 15.92 0.60 0.40
CA VAL A 234 15.05 0.23 -0.70
C VAL A 234 13.58 0.19 -0.27
N SER A 235 13.25 -0.46 0.86
CA SER A 235 11.86 -0.72 1.28
C SER A 235 11.31 0.22 2.35
N GLY A 236 12.14 1.09 2.93
CA GLY A 236 11.75 1.91 4.09
C GLY A 236 11.84 1.17 5.44
N PHE A 237 11.80 -0.16 5.46
CA PHE A 237 11.89 -1.01 6.65
C PHE A 237 13.13 -1.89 6.65
N THR A 238 13.62 -2.26 7.83
CA THR A 238 14.77 -3.17 7.96
C THR A 238 14.43 -4.59 7.52
N ALA A 239 15.42 -5.38 7.14
CA ALA A 239 15.25 -6.82 6.89
C ALA A 239 14.61 -7.54 8.09
N SER A 240 15.03 -7.18 9.30
CA SER A 240 14.43 -7.70 10.55
C SER A 240 12.93 -7.41 10.65
N HIS A 241 12.48 -6.23 10.23
CA HIS A 241 11.04 -5.89 10.21
C HIS A 241 10.28 -6.79 9.25
N HIS A 242 10.76 -6.97 8.02
CA HIS A 242 10.13 -7.83 7.03
C HIS A 242 10.05 -9.30 7.49
N ILE A 243 11.13 -9.82 8.13
CA ILE A 243 11.13 -11.16 8.71
C ILE A 243 10.05 -11.29 9.79
N GLN A 244 9.94 -10.32 10.70
CA GLN A 244 8.93 -10.32 11.75
C GLN A 244 7.51 -10.31 11.20
N GLN A 245 7.25 -9.50 10.18
CA GLN A 245 5.95 -9.44 9.51
C GLN A 245 5.59 -10.77 8.82
N GLN A 246 6.56 -11.39 8.17
CA GLN A 246 6.36 -12.71 7.55
C GLN A 246 6.01 -13.78 8.59
N ILE A 247 6.70 -13.80 9.73
CA ILE A 247 6.40 -14.73 10.84
C ILE A 247 4.97 -14.52 11.37
N ILE A 248 4.54 -13.27 11.54
CA ILE A 248 3.17 -12.96 11.99
C ILE A 248 2.14 -13.42 10.95
N LEU A 249 2.42 -13.20 9.67
CA LEU A 249 1.54 -13.63 8.58
C LEU A 249 1.38 -15.16 8.57
N GLU A 250 2.47 -15.92 8.70
CA GLU A 250 2.43 -17.38 8.76
C GLU A 250 1.71 -17.86 10.04
N ALA A 251 1.94 -17.20 11.19
CA ALA A 251 1.21 -17.50 12.42
C ALA A 251 -0.30 -17.35 12.26
N LYS A 252 -0.75 -16.25 11.63
CA LYS A 252 -2.16 -15.99 11.32
C LYS A 252 -2.72 -17.04 10.36
N ARG A 253 -1.97 -17.41 9.31
CA ARG A 253 -2.36 -18.46 8.35
C ARG A 253 -2.55 -19.81 9.04
N HIS A 254 -1.59 -20.24 9.83
CA HIS A 254 -1.73 -21.47 10.59
C HIS A 254 -2.91 -21.46 11.56
N ALA A 255 -3.18 -20.33 12.22
CA ALA A 255 -4.31 -20.20 13.12
C ALA A 255 -5.66 -20.40 12.42
N ILE A 256 -5.78 -19.96 11.15
CA ILE A 256 -7.04 -20.00 10.38
C ILE A 256 -7.21 -21.33 9.65
N TYR A 257 -6.15 -21.88 9.06
CA TYR A 257 -6.27 -22.97 8.06
C TYR A 257 -5.83 -24.34 8.54
N SER A 258 -4.94 -24.44 9.55
CA SER A 258 -4.37 -25.72 9.90
C SER A 258 -5.05 -26.44 11.08
N GLY A 259 -5.94 -25.76 11.81
CA GLY A 259 -6.63 -26.32 12.97
C GLY A 259 -5.72 -26.69 14.16
N ILE A 260 -4.39 -26.52 14.01
CA ILE A 260 -3.40 -26.87 15.02
C ILE A 260 -3.40 -25.90 16.21
N SER A 261 -2.85 -26.36 17.33
CA SER A 261 -2.77 -25.58 18.56
C SER A 261 -1.76 -24.43 18.46
N MET A 262 -1.92 -23.42 19.31
CA MET A 262 -0.95 -22.32 19.42
C MET A 262 0.48 -22.83 19.72
N LYS A 263 0.62 -23.92 20.47
CA LYS A 263 1.89 -24.53 20.80
C LYS A 263 2.57 -25.13 19.57
N GLU A 264 1.82 -25.86 18.76
CA GLU A 264 2.30 -26.44 17.50
C GLU A 264 2.69 -25.35 16.49
N ILE A 265 1.91 -24.28 16.40
CA ILE A 265 2.24 -23.12 15.55
C ILE A 265 3.55 -22.46 16.00
N ALA A 266 3.73 -22.25 17.31
CA ALA A 266 4.95 -21.67 17.84
C ALA A 266 6.18 -22.49 17.46
N TYR A 267 6.12 -23.81 17.63
CA TYR A 267 7.23 -24.70 17.27
C TYR A 267 7.46 -24.80 15.77
N ALA A 268 6.40 -24.87 14.96
CA ALA A 268 6.50 -24.87 13.50
C ALA A 268 7.16 -23.59 12.96
N LEU A 269 6.94 -22.47 13.64
CA LEU A 269 7.57 -21.18 13.30
C LEU A 269 8.97 -21.01 13.92
N GLY A 270 9.51 -22.03 14.64
CA GLY A 270 10.85 -22.03 15.20
C GLY A 270 10.99 -21.25 16.51
N PHE A 271 9.93 -21.16 17.32
CA PHE A 271 10.03 -20.63 18.68
C PHE A 271 10.27 -21.76 19.68
N ASP A 272 11.26 -21.61 20.56
CA ASP A 272 11.63 -22.62 21.56
C ASP A 272 10.58 -22.75 22.67
N ASN A 273 9.81 -21.70 22.93
CA ASN A 273 8.74 -21.74 23.92
C ASN A 273 7.53 -20.87 23.55
N LEU A 274 6.38 -21.31 24.08
CA LEU A 274 5.09 -20.69 23.83
C LEU A 274 4.98 -19.25 24.39
N ALA A 275 5.61 -18.98 25.53
CA ALA A 275 5.56 -17.65 26.15
C ALA A 275 6.27 -16.60 25.28
N HIS A 276 7.41 -16.97 24.69
CA HIS A 276 8.15 -16.12 23.78
C HIS A 276 7.33 -15.83 22.51
N PHE A 277 6.72 -16.84 21.90
CA PHE A 277 5.82 -16.67 20.76
C PHE A 277 4.63 -15.76 21.11
N SER A 278 3.97 -15.98 22.24
CA SER A 278 2.81 -15.19 22.67
C SER A 278 3.15 -13.71 22.85
N LYS A 279 4.30 -13.42 23.51
CA LYS A 279 4.80 -12.05 23.68
C LYS A 279 5.14 -11.41 22.33
N PHE A 280 5.82 -12.15 21.46
CA PHE A 280 6.18 -11.71 20.12
C PHE A 280 4.92 -11.38 19.30
N PHE A 281 3.95 -12.32 19.24
CA PHE A 281 2.72 -12.15 18.48
C PHE A 281 1.96 -10.92 18.98
N LYS A 282 1.75 -10.79 20.29
CA LYS A 282 1.06 -9.63 20.88
C LYS A 282 1.76 -8.30 20.56
N SER A 283 3.09 -8.27 20.69
CA SER A 283 3.90 -7.08 20.43
C SER A 283 3.84 -6.62 18.96
N LYS A 284 3.71 -7.57 18.01
CA LYS A 284 3.78 -7.27 16.57
C LYS A 284 2.42 -7.20 15.88
N SER A 285 1.39 -7.87 16.40
CA SER A 285 0.03 -7.85 15.85
C SER A 285 -0.93 -6.92 16.60
N GLY A 286 -0.51 -6.36 17.75
CA GLY A 286 -1.35 -5.51 18.60
C GLY A 286 -2.32 -6.29 19.50
N MET A 287 -2.59 -7.57 19.23
CA MET A 287 -3.53 -8.41 19.99
C MET A 287 -2.91 -9.74 20.39
N ASN A 288 -3.44 -10.40 21.42
CA ASN A 288 -2.97 -11.74 21.76
C ASN A 288 -3.54 -12.79 20.78
N PHE A 289 -2.78 -13.90 20.61
CA PHE A 289 -3.12 -14.95 19.65
C PHE A 289 -4.48 -15.59 19.88
N SER A 290 -4.87 -15.79 21.14
CA SER A 290 -6.17 -16.39 21.49
C SER A 290 -7.35 -15.51 21.09
N ASN A 291 -7.24 -14.19 21.24
CA ASN A 291 -8.25 -13.24 20.79
C ASN A 291 -8.34 -13.22 19.27
N PHE A 292 -7.20 -13.17 18.58
CA PHE A 292 -7.16 -13.27 17.13
C PHE A 292 -7.88 -14.53 16.62
N LYS A 293 -7.62 -15.70 17.24
CA LYS A 293 -8.26 -16.95 16.86
C LYS A 293 -9.77 -16.91 17.10
N LYS A 294 -10.23 -16.37 18.24
CA LYS A 294 -11.67 -16.23 18.56
C LYS A 294 -12.40 -15.34 17.57
N GLU A 295 -11.83 -14.18 17.24
CA GLU A 295 -12.42 -13.25 16.26
C GLU A 295 -12.61 -13.92 14.89
N GLN A 296 -11.60 -14.66 14.41
CA GLN A 296 -11.70 -15.34 13.12
C GLN A 296 -12.75 -16.44 13.08
N PHE A 297 -12.96 -17.18 14.18
CA PHE A 297 -13.98 -18.23 14.26
C PHE A 297 -15.39 -17.65 14.49
N SER A 298 -15.54 -16.48 15.11
CA SER A 298 -16.83 -15.79 15.24
C SER A 298 -17.34 -15.28 13.88
N ILE A 299 -16.44 -14.91 12.97
CA ILE A 299 -16.79 -14.45 11.62
C ILE A 299 -17.09 -15.63 10.68
N ALA A 300 -16.51 -16.81 10.93
CA ALA A 300 -16.70 -18.01 10.11
C ALA A 300 -17.93 -18.86 10.51
N GLY A 301 -18.56 -18.53 11.61
CA GLY A 301 -19.75 -19.24 12.16
C GLY A 301 -21.09 -18.54 11.92
N MET A 302 -21.13 -17.53 11.01
CA MET A 302 -22.35 -16.91 10.50
C MET A 302 -22.67 -17.37 9.08
#